data_6cafd8f6cff01059a1081255f3f9b5b4
#
_entry.id   6cafd8f6cff01059a1081255f3f9b5b4
#
_cell.length_a   1.000
_cell.length_b   1.000
_cell.length_c   1.000
_cell.angle_alpha   90.00
_cell.angle_beta   90.00
_cell.angle_gamma   90.00
#
_symmetry.space_group_name_H-M   'P 1'
#
loop_
_entity.id
_entity.type
_entity.pdbx_description
1 polymer ?
#
loop_
_entity_poly.entity_id
_entity_poly.type
_entity_poly.pdbx_seq_one_letter_code
_entity_poly.pdbx_strand_id
1 'polypeptide(L)'
;MLAYALLVSGAAFRDAESGRALEGLRRGVLIARDSGNRFYETQLAYLLSGLEAEQGDRMVALDYLAVAVRNHHESGNFGMVHNPLAMLASVLDRFGRYVPAATIAGFARVNPMTAAGLPELGTAITHLRDVLGDQTYESLAHKGETMTTAAMVTYAYDQIDQARAALNAVSASP
;
A
#
# COMPACT_ATOMS: atom_id res chain seq x y z
N MET A 1 19.66 7.12 -12.05
CA MET A 1 19.73 5.97 -12.99
C MET A 1 19.59 4.63 -12.26
N LEU A 2 20.40 4.28 -11.25
CA LEU A 2 20.34 2.96 -10.59
C LEU A 2 19.01 2.69 -9.88
N ALA A 3 18.44 3.66 -9.14
CA ALA A 3 17.13 3.52 -8.49
C ALA A 3 15.99 3.22 -9.49
N TYR A 4 16.02 3.85 -10.67
CA TYR A 4 15.05 3.56 -11.74
C TYR A 4 15.22 2.13 -12.28
N ALA A 5 16.45 1.69 -12.52
CA ALA A 5 16.71 0.32 -12.99
C ALA A 5 16.22 -0.71 -11.97
N LEU A 6 16.43 -0.47 -10.67
CA LEU A 6 15.94 -1.34 -9.61
C LEU A 6 14.41 -1.32 -9.46
N LEU A 7 13.76 -0.17 -9.71
CA LEU A 7 12.31 -0.07 -9.78
C LEU A 7 11.74 -0.94 -10.90
N VAL A 8 12.28 -0.80 -12.12
CA VAL A 8 11.82 -1.56 -13.29
C VAL A 8 12.09 -3.06 -13.10
N SER A 9 13.29 -3.43 -12.62
CA SER A 9 13.62 -4.82 -12.35
C SER A 9 12.73 -5.42 -11.25
N GLY A 10 12.49 -4.69 -10.16
CA GLY A 10 11.63 -5.15 -9.07
C GLY A 10 10.19 -5.39 -9.53
N ALA A 11 9.66 -4.51 -10.37
CA ALA A 11 8.32 -4.69 -10.95
C ALA A 11 8.27 -5.87 -11.94
N ALA A 12 9.32 -6.07 -12.77
CA ALA A 12 9.37 -7.10 -13.79
C ALA A 12 9.61 -8.52 -13.23
N PHE A 13 10.40 -8.65 -12.17
CA PHE A 13 10.77 -9.95 -11.56
C PHE A 13 9.91 -10.33 -10.36
N ARG A 14 8.90 -9.55 -10.02
CA ARG A 14 8.04 -9.74 -8.87
C ARG A 14 7.44 -11.15 -8.79
N ASP A 15 6.97 -11.66 -9.91
CA ASP A 15 6.29 -12.97 -9.98
C ASP A 15 7.25 -14.14 -10.22
N ALA A 16 8.40 -13.90 -10.84
CA ALA A 16 9.32 -14.96 -11.24
C ALA A 16 10.45 -15.24 -10.23
N GLU A 17 10.95 -14.20 -9.53
CA GLU A 17 12.08 -14.29 -8.60
C GLU A 17 11.87 -13.33 -7.42
N SER A 18 10.81 -13.53 -6.66
CA SER A 18 10.35 -12.61 -5.61
C SER A 18 11.42 -12.27 -4.56
N GLY A 19 12.30 -13.20 -4.19
CA GLY A 19 13.42 -12.93 -3.27
C GLY A 19 14.43 -11.92 -3.82
N ARG A 20 14.77 -12.02 -5.11
CA ARG A 20 15.66 -11.06 -5.78
C ARG A 20 14.99 -9.71 -5.98
N ALA A 21 13.69 -9.71 -6.28
CA ALA A 21 12.90 -8.50 -6.39
C ALA A 21 12.87 -7.75 -5.05
N LEU A 22 12.64 -8.45 -3.95
CA LEU A 22 12.62 -7.91 -2.60
C LEU A 22 13.97 -7.25 -2.23
N GLU A 23 15.09 -7.94 -2.46
CA GLU A 23 16.43 -7.41 -2.21
C GLU A 23 16.74 -6.19 -3.09
N GLY A 24 16.41 -6.28 -4.38
CA GLY A 24 16.59 -5.20 -5.34
C GLY A 24 15.81 -3.94 -4.95
N LEU A 25 14.55 -4.08 -4.55
CA LEU A 25 13.71 -2.97 -4.11
C LEU A 25 14.20 -2.37 -2.79
N ARG A 26 14.60 -3.19 -1.80
CA ARG A 26 15.21 -2.70 -0.55
C ARG A 26 16.44 -1.84 -0.82
N ARG A 27 17.34 -2.32 -1.67
CA ARG A 27 18.52 -1.55 -2.09
C ARG A 27 18.14 -0.27 -2.82
N GLY A 28 17.14 -0.34 -3.69
CA GLY A 28 16.63 0.83 -4.44
C GLY A 28 16.10 1.93 -3.53
N VAL A 29 15.33 1.57 -2.50
CA VAL A 29 14.81 2.53 -1.50
C VAL A 29 15.95 3.25 -0.79
N LEU A 30 16.98 2.51 -0.33
CA LEU A 30 18.13 3.10 0.34
C LEU A 30 18.86 4.10 -0.57
N ILE A 31 19.15 3.72 -1.83
CA ILE A 31 19.80 4.60 -2.79
C ILE A 31 18.96 5.85 -3.08
N ALA A 32 17.64 5.71 -3.23
CA ALA A 32 16.75 6.83 -3.47
C ALA A 32 16.72 7.78 -2.28
N ARG A 33 16.68 7.25 -1.06
CA ARG A 33 16.73 8.01 0.19
C ARG A 33 18.04 8.77 0.36
N ASP A 34 19.18 8.09 0.20
CA ASP A 34 20.51 8.67 0.34
C ASP A 34 20.78 9.78 -0.70
N SER A 35 20.21 9.64 -1.89
CA SER A 35 20.28 10.66 -2.95
C SER A 35 19.25 11.78 -2.82
N GLY A 36 18.37 11.74 -1.80
CA GLY A 36 17.30 12.70 -1.61
C GLY A 36 16.19 12.63 -2.68
N ASN A 37 16.13 11.55 -3.46
CA ASN A 37 15.15 11.40 -4.53
C ASN A 37 13.83 10.84 -4.00
N ARG A 38 13.01 11.73 -3.41
CA ARG A 38 11.72 11.39 -2.78
C ARG A 38 10.74 10.71 -3.75
N PHE A 39 10.80 11.03 -5.04
CA PHE A 39 9.93 10.39 -6.03
C PHE A 39 10.23 8.90 -6.15
N TYR A 40 11.49 8.52 -6.41
CA TYR A 40 11.85 7.10 -6.50
C TYR A 40 11.76 6.39 -5.16
N GLU A 41 12.09 7.05 -4.06
CA GLU A 41 11.87 6.48 -2.72
C GLU A 41 10.41 6.06 -2.55
N THR A 42 9.46 6.93 -2.92
CA THR A 42 8.04 6.67 -2.81
C THR A 42 7.57 5.53 -3.71
N GLN A 43 8.00 5.54 -4.99
CA GLN A 43 7.62 4.48 -5.94
C GLN A 43 8.15 3.10 -5.51
N LEU A 44 9.39 3.05 -5.04
CA LEU A 44 10.01 1.83 -4.53
C LEU A 44 9.36 1.36 -3.22
N ALA A 45 9.05 2.30 -2.31
CA ALA A 45 8.47 1.98 -1.02
C ALA A 45 7.09 1.31 -1.14
N TYR A 46 6.17 1.83 -1.96
CA TYR A 46 4.86 1.20 -2.07
C TYR A 46 4.91 -0.17 -2.77
N LEU A 47 5.78 -0.37 -3.77
CA LEU A 47 5.98 -1.68 -4.39
C LEU A 47 6.60 -2.68 -3.40
N LEU A 48 7.62 -2.25 -2.67
CA LEU A 48 8.29 -3.05 -1.67
C LEU A 48 7.31 -3.47 -0.55
N SER A 49 6.39 -2.58 -0.17
CA SER A 49 5.40 -2.89 0.87
C SER A 49 4.51 -4.08 0.50
N GLY A 50 4.13 -4.22 -0.77
CA GLY A 50 3.36 -5.37 -1.24
C GLY A 50 4.13 -6.69 -1.07
N LEU A 51 5.40 -6.73 -1.48
CA LEU A 51 6.26 -7.90 -1.35
C LEU A 51 6.59 -8.22 0.12
N GLU A 52 6.84 -7.21 0.95
CA GLU A 52 7.05 -7.39 2.39
C GLU A 52 5.80 -7.97 3.07
N ALA A 53 4.62 -7.53 2.69
CA ALA A 53 3.37 -8.06 3.22
C ALA A 53 3.11 -9.53 2.82
N GLU A 54 3.62 -9.95 1.65
CA GLU A 54 3.46 -11.32 1.13
C GLU A 54 4.48 -12.30 1.71
N GLN A 55 5.74 -11.91 1.77
CA GLN A 55 6.86 -12.83 1.91
C GLN A 55 7.91 -12.36 2.92
N GLY A 56 7.76 -11.15 3.44
CA GLY A 56 8.72 -10.50 4.30
C GLY A 56 8.15 -10.14 5.67
N ASP A 57 8.50 -8.95 6.12
CA ASP A 57 8.11 -8.41 7.41
C ASP A 57 6.90 -7.49 7.28
N ARG A 58 5.78 -7.89 7.91
CA ARG A 58 4.52 -7.14 7.91
C ARG A 58 4.64 -5.74 8.54
N MET A 59 5.50 -5.57 9.55
CA MET A 59 5.76 -4.27 10.16
C MET A 59 6.47 -3.36 9.17
N VAL A 60 7.49 -3.88 8.48
CA VAL A 60 8.24 -3.17 7.44
C VAL A 60 7.33 -2.79 6.28
N ALA A 61 6.38 -3.64 5.88
CA ALA A 61 5.37 -3.31 4.88
C ALA A 61 4.57 -2.06 5.25
N LEU A 62 4.09 -1.97 6.49
CA LEU A 62 3.34 -0.83 7.00
C LEU A 62 4.20 0.44 7.09
N ASP A 63 5.48 0.31 7.43
CA ASP A 63 6.42 1.44 7.48
C ASP A 63 6.65 2.07 6.10
N TYR A 64 6.84 1.24 5.07
CA TYR A 64 6.97 1.71 3.70
C TYR A 64 5.70 2.36 3.17
N LEU A 65 4.52 1.83 3.51
CA LEU A 65 3.24 2.46 3.14
C LEU A 65 3.07 3.83 3.80
N ALA A 66 3.41 3.95 5.09
CA ALA A 66 3.37 5.24 5.78
C ALA A 66 4.28 6.27 5.11
N VAL A 67 5.51 5.88 4.71
CA VAL A 67 6.45 6.74 3.97
C VAL A 67 5.86 7.15 2.62
N ALA A 68 5.30 6.22 1.86
CA ALA A 68 4.77 6.48 0.53
C ALA A 68 3.56 7.44 0.57
N VAL A 69 2.61 7.21 1.49
CA VAL A 69 1.46 8.10 1.69
C VAL A 69 1.91 9.50 2.10
N ARG A 70 2.86 9.59 3.05
CA ARG A 70 3.43 10.86 3.53
C ARG A 70 4.06 11.66 2.40
N ASN A 71 4.97 11.04 1.65
CA ASN A 71 5.71 11.72 0.60
C ASN A 71 4.81 12.31 -0.47
N HIS A 72 3.76 11.59 -0.89
CA HIS A 72 2.78 12.14 -1.85
C HIS A 72 1.92 13.24 -1.24
N HIS A 73 1.47 13.08 -0.01
CA HIS A 73 0.63 14.08 0.65
C HIS A 73 1.40 15.39 0.90
N GLU A 74 2.61 15.32 1.47
CA GLU A 74 3.44 16.49 1.77
C GLU A 74 3.93 17.22 0.50
N SER A 75 4.13 16.50 -0.61
CA SER A 75 4.52 17.11 -1.89
C SER A 75 3.34 17.72 -2.66
N GLY A 76 2.10 17.62 -2.15
CA GLY A 76 0.90 18.06 -2.84
C GLY A 76 0.52 17.21 -4.05
N ASN A 77 1.12 16.03 -4.20
CA ASN A 77 0.86 15.13 -5.32
C ASN A 77 -0.36 14.24 -5.05
N PHE A 78 -1.52 14.89 -4.90
CA PHE A 78 -2.76 14.23 -4.48
C PHE A 78 -3.28 13.20 -5.49
N GLY A 79 -2.97 13.34 -6.76
CA GLY A 79 -3.32 12.34 -7.77
C GLY A 79 -2.59 11.01 -7.59
N MET A 80 -1.34 11.06 -7.15
CA MET A 80 -0.50 9.87 -6.96
C MET A 80 -0.69 9.20 -5.59
N VAL A 81 -1.31 9.86 -4.61
CA VAL A 81 -1.56 9.27 -3.28
C VAL A 81 -2.49 8.05 -3.34
N HIS A 82 -3.31 7.96 -4.39
CA HIS A 82 -4.19 6.81 -4.62
C HIS A 82 -3.41 5.49 -4.78
N ASN A 83 -2.19 5.52 -5.33
CA ASN A 83 -1.39 4.30 -5.53
C ASN A 83 -0.96 3.64 -4.20
N PRO A 84 -0.27 4.34 -3.27
CA PRO A 84 0.05 3.74 -1.98
C PRO A 84 -1.19 3.44 -1.12
N LEU A 85 -2.30 4.16 -1.29
CA LEU A 85 -3.57 3.83 -0.62
C LEU A 85 -4.19 2.55 -1.20
N ALA A 86 -4.12 2.33 -2.51
CA ALA A 86 -4.56 1.07 -3.12
C ALA A 86 -3.74 -0.12 -2.61
N MET A 87 -2.41 0.04 -2.49
CA MET A 87 -1.56 -0.99 -1.91
C MET A 87 -1.87 -1.20 -0.42
N LEU A 88 -2.13 -0.13 0.34
CA LEU A 88 -2.54 -0.25 1.74
C LEU A 88 -3.85 -1.03 1.90
N ALA A 89 -4.83 -0.78 1.03
CA ALA A 89 -6.08 -1.56 1.04
C ALA A 89 -5.80 -3.05 0.84
N SER A 90 -4.95 -3.42 -0.12
CA SER A 90 -4.55 -4.81 -0.37
C SER A 90 -3.81 -5.43 0.81
N VAL A 91 -2.89 -4.69 1.44
CA VAL A 91 -2.14 -5.16 2.62
C VAL A 91 -3.06 -5.35 3.82
N LEU A 92 -3.98 -4.41 4.08
CA LEU A 92 -4.95 -4.53 5.17
C LEU A 92 -5.92 -5.69 4.96
N ASP A 93 -6.34 -5.95 3.72
CA ASP A 93 -7.14 -7.12 3.35
C ASP A 93 -6.41 -8.42 3.72
N ARG A 94 -5.13 -8.56 3.32
CA ARG A 94 -4.27 -9.70 3.70
C ARG A 94 -4.08 -9.87 5.20
N PHE A 95 -4.14 -8.78 5.95
CA PHE A 95 -4.04 -8.80 7.42
C PHE A 95 -5.38 -9.06 8.12
N GLY A 96 -6.46 -9.34 7.37
CA GLY A 96 -7.80 -9.59 7.89
C GLY A 96 -8.53 -8.32 8.39
N ARG A 97 -8.03 -7.15 8.01
CA ARG A 97 -8.63 -5.86 8.38
C ARG A 97 -9.57 -5.36 7.29
N TYR A 98 -10.65 -6.10 7.07
CA TYR A 98 -11.51 -5.95 5.90
C TYR A 98 -12.27 -4.62 5.85
N VAL A 99 -12.77 -4.13 6.99
CA VAL A 99 -13.54 -2.87 7.04
C VAL A 99 -12.69 -1.66 6.60
N PRO A 100 -11.51 -1.41 7.17
CA PRO A 100 -10.66 -0.32 6.68
C PRO A 100 -10.13 -0.58 5.27
N ALA A 101 -9.85 -1.82 4.89
CA ALA A 101 -9.43 -2.16 3.54
C ALA A 101 -10.49 -1.73 2.51
N ALA A 102 -11.77 -2.07 2.73
CA ALA A 102 -12.88 -1.70 1.84
C ALA A 102 -13.07 -0.17 1.76
N THR A 103 -12.95 0.54 2.89
CA THR A 103 -13.06 2.01 2.92
C THR A 103 -11.94 2.66 2.11
N ILE A 104 -10.69 2.22 2.29
CA ILE A 104 -9.54 2.76 1.56
C ILE A 104 -9.59 2.37 0.08
N ALA A 105 -10.01 1.15 -0.25
CA ALA A 105 -10.19 0.70 -1.63
C ALA A 105 -11.21 1.56 -2.38
N GLY A 106 -12.32 1.94 -1.72
CA GLY A 106 -13.30 2.86 -2.28
C GLY A 106 -12.69 4.20 -2.68
N PHE A 107 -11.90 4.81 -1.81
CA PHE A 107 -11.17 6.04 -2.14
C PHE A 107 -10.17 5.84 -3.29
N ALA A 108 -9.36 4.77 -3.22
CA ALA A 108 -8.29 4.54 -4.18
C ALA A 108 -8.81 4.30 -5.60
N ARG A 109 -9.93 3.58 -5.76
CA ARG A 109 -10.53 3.24 -7.06
C ARG A 109 -11.12 4.45 -7.81
N VAL A 110 -11.36 5.59 -7.14
CA VAL A 110 -11.84 6.80 -7.79
C VAL A 110 -10.86 7.32 -8.85
N ASN A 111 -9.56 7.05 -8.66
CA ASN A 111 -8.55 7.37 -9.68
C ASN A 111 -8.49 6.25 -10.73
N PRO A 112 -8.90 6.49 -12.00
CA PRO A 112 -8.92 5.46 -13.04
C PRO A 112 -7.53 4.87 -13.34
N MET A 113 -6.48 5.67 -13.24
CA MET A 113 -5.10 5.20 -13.49
C MET A 113 -4.65 4.21 -12.41
N THR A 114 -5.01 4.47 -11.15
CA THR A 114 -4.75 3.55 -10.03
C THR A 114 -5.57 2.27 -10.17
N ALA A 115 -6.86 2.39 -10.49
CA ALA A 115 -7.75 1.25 -10.66
C ALA A 115 -7.29 0.31 -11.80
N ALA A 116 -6.78 0.86 -12.91
CA ALA A 116 -6.29 0.08 -14.05
C ALA A 116 -4.85 -0.42 -13.88
N GLY A 117 -4.02 0.31 -13.13
CA GLY A 117 -2.57 0.08 -13.03
C GLY A 117 -2.13 -0.81 -11.86
N LEU A 118 -3.02 -1.14 -10.92
CA LEU A 118 -2.70 -1.94 -9.74
C LEU A 118 -3.62 -3.17 -9.63
N PRO A 119 -3.22 -4.31 -10.20
CA PRO A 119 -3.99 -5.56 -10.16
C PRO A 119 -4.34 -6.01 -8.73
N GLU A 120 -3.48 -5.70 -7.76
CA GLU A 120 -3.67 -6.02 -6.35
C GLU A 120 -4.93 -5.39 -5.78
N LEU A 121 -5.24 -4.16 -6.20
CA LEU A 121 -6.47 -3.50 -5.79
C LEU A 121 -7.71 -4.26 -6.28
N GLY A 122 -7.69 -4.71 -7.54
CA GLY A 122 -8.77 -5.50 -8.11
C GLY A 122 -8.96 -6.83 -7.37
N THR A 123 -7.87 -7.53 -7.09
CA THR A 123 -7.88 -8.78 -6.30
C THR A 123 -8.43 -8.56 -4.89
N ALA A 124 -7.98 -7.52 -4.21
CA ALA A 124 -8.48 -7.19 -2.87
C ALA A 124 -9.97 -6.84 -2.89
N ILE A 125 -10.44 -6.05 -3.88
CA ILE A 125 -11.86 -5.71 -4.02
C ILE A 125 -12.71 -6.97 -4.19
N THR A 126 -12.29 -7.91 -5.02
CA THR A 126 -13.00 -9.19 -5.22
C THR A 126 -13.09 -9.96 -3.90
N HIS A 127 -11.98 -10.15 -3.21
CA HIS A 127 -11.95 -10.85 -1.92
C HIS A 127 -12.77 -10.13 -0.84
N LEU A 128 -12.71 -8.81 -0.76
CA LEU A 128 -13.49 -8.01 0.20
C LEU A 128 -15.01 -8.16 -0.04
N ARG A 129 -15.44 -8.26 -1.30
CA ARG A 129 -16.84 -8.55 -1.65
C ARG A 129 -17.26 -9.96 -1.19
N ASP A 130 -16.39 -10.93 -1.39
CA ASP A 130 -16.65 -12.32 -0.99
C ASP A 130 -16.78 -12.43 0.54
N VAL A 131 -15.91 -11.72 1.30
CA VAL A 131 -15.90 -11.81 2.78
C VAL A 131 -16.98 -10.95 3.44
N LEU A 132 -17.19 -9.72 2.96
CA LEU A 132 -18.11 -8.77 3.58
C LEU A 132 -19.53 -8.84 3.01
N GLY A 133 -19.67 -9.39 1.82
CA GLY A 133 -20.88 -9.30 0.99
C GLY A 133 -20.94 -7.95 0.25
N ASP A 134 -21.56 -7.97 -0.94
CA ASP A 134 -21.61 -6.81 -1.84
C ASP A 134 -22.19 -5.56 -1.18
N GLN A 135 -23.29 -5.68 -0.45
CA GLN A 135 -23.96 -4.54 0.18
C GLN A 135 -23.06 -3.85 1.23
N THR A 136 -22.39 -4.63 2.07
CA THR A 136 -21.47 -4.10 3.10
C THR A 136 -20.27 -3.47 2.44
N TYR A 137 -19.67 -4.16 1.46
CA TYR A 137 -18.53 -3.62 0.71
C TYR A 137 -18.86 -2.28 0.07
N GLU A 138 -19.97 -2.17 -0.69
CA GLU A 138 -20.35 -0.93 -1.36
C GLU A 138 -20.63 0.22 -0.37
N SER A 139 -21.23 -0.07 0.77
CA SER A 139 -21.44 0.94 1.81
C SER A 139 -20.10 1.49 2.35
N LEU A 140 -19.13 0.61 2.62
CA LEU A 140 -17.81 1.01 3.09
C LEU A 140 -16.99 1.72 2.01
N ALA A 141 -17.02 1.23 0.79
CA ALA A 141 -16.37 1.85 -0.35
C ALA A 141 -16.91 3.25 -0.63
N HIS A 142 -18.24 3.42 -0.60
CA HIS A 142 -18.88 4.74 -0.78
C HIS A 142 -18.46 5.73 0.32
N LYS A 143 -18.34 5.27 1.57
CA LYS A 143 -17.78 6.09 2.64
C LYS A 143 -16.37 6.60 2.29
N GLY A 144 -15.52 5.73 1.75
CA GLY A 144 -14.17 6.12 1.30
C GLY A 144 -14.20 7.10 0.14
N GLU A 145 -15.03 6.86 -0.89
CA GLU A 145 -15.17 7.72 -2.07
C GLU A 145 -15.55 9.17 -1.74
N THR A 146 -16.33 9.35 -0.68
CA THR A 146 -16.81 10.69 -0.25
C THR A 146 -15.82 11.42 0.67
N MET A 147 -14.73 10.78 1.09
CA MET A 147 -13.71 11.43 1.93
C MET A 147 -12.84 12.39 1.12
N THR A 148 -12.43 13.48 1.76
CA THR A 148 -11.36 14.33 1.21
C THR A 148 -10.02 13.61 1.31
N THR A 149 -9.05 14.00 0.46
CA THR A 149 -7.70 13.43 0.50
C THR A 149 -7.07 13.56 1.89
N ALA A 150 -7.20 14.71 2.55
CA ALA A 150 -6.66 14.92 3.90
C ALA A 150 -7.30 14.00 4.94
N ALA A 151 -8.63 13.83 4.89
CA ALA A 151 -9.35 12.93 5.79
C ALA A 151 -8.94 11.46 5.53
N MET A 152 -8.80 11.04 4.28
CA MET A 152 -8.37 9.69 3.93
C MET A 152 -6.93 9.42 4.38
N VAL A 153 -6.02 10.37 4.22
CA VAL A 153 -4.62 10.24 4.67
C VAL A 153 -4.56 10.09 6.20
N THR A 154 -5.32 10.90 6.94
CA THR A 154 -5.42 10.76 8.41
C THR A 154 -5.97 9.37 8.78
N TYR A 155 -7.06 8.96 8.14
CA TYR A 155 -7.64 7.62 8.34
C TYR A 155 -6.64 6.50 8.03
N ALA A 156 -5.89 6.62 6.96
CA ALA A 156 -4.87 5.63 6.58
C ALA A 156 -3.77 5.49 7.66
N TYR A 157 -3.29 6.59 8.23
CA TYR A 157 -2.32 6.54 9.33
C TYR A 157 -2.89 5.85 10.57
N ASP A 158 -4.11 6.20 10.96
CA ASP A 158 -4.78 5.54 12.08
C ASP A 158 -4.89 4.03 11.87
N GLN A 159 -5.19 3.60 10.63
CA GLN A 159 -5.28 2.17 10.31
C GLN A 159 -3.93 1.47 10.28
N ILE A 160 -2.88 2.14 9.82
CA ILE A 160 -1.50 1.64 9.88
C ILE A 160 -1.08 1.43 11.35
N ASP A 161 -1.32 2.40 12.21
CA ASP A 161 -0.94 2.32 13.62
C ASP A 161 -1.72 1.24 14.38
N GLN A 162 -3.02 1.09 14.10
CA GLN A 162 -3.81 -0.02 14.63
C GLN A 162 -3.34 -1.38 14.14
N ALA A 163 -2.93 -1.50 12.87
CA ALA A 163 -2.39 -2.74 12.33
C ALA A 163 -1.04 -3.10 12.98
N ARG A 164 -0.16 -2.12 13.19
CA ARG A 164 1.10 -2.29 13.92
C ARG A 164 0.87 -2.76 15.35
N ALA A 165 -0.07 -2.14 16.06
CA ALA A 165 -0.41 -2.52 17.42
C ALA A 165 -0.91 -3.98 17.50
N ALA A 166 -1.74 -4.39 16.55
CA ALA A 166 -2.22 -5.78 16.46
C ALA A 166 -1.09 -6.79 16.20
N LEU A 167 -0.16 -6.48 15.28
CA LEU A 167 0.99 -7.33 15.00
C LEU A 167 1.91 -7.48 16.21
N ASN A 168 2.19 -6.39 16.92
CA ASN A 168 2.99 -6.41 18.13
C ASN A 168 2.35 -7.25 19.24
N ALA A 169 1.02 -7.17 19.41
CA ALA A 169 0.29 -7.96 20.40
C ALA A 169 0.39 -9.48 20.12
N VAL A 170 0.34 -9.88 18.84
CA VAL A 170 0.50 -11.29 18.45
C VAL A 170 1.93 -11.78 18.73
N SER A 171 2.95 -10.96 18.44
CA SER A 171 4.36 -11.30 18.66
C SER A 171 4.75 -11.35 20.15
N ALA A 172 3.98 -10.71 21.03
CA ALA A 172 4.20 -10.69 22.49
C ALA A 172 3.45 -11.79 23.24
N SER A 173 2.59 -12.56 22.55
CA SER A 173 1.90 -13.71 23.17
C SER A 173 2.81 -14.93 23.16
N PRO A 174 3.05 -15.56 24.32
CA PRO A 174 3.97 -16.69 24.48
C PRO A 174 3.52 -17.95 23.75
#